data_1c118536c336b75a85a3bafbfce998fe
#
_entry.id   1c118536c336b75a85a3bafbfce998fe
#
_cell.length_a   1.000
_cell.length_b   1.000
_cell.length_c   1.000
_cell.angle_alpha   90.00
_cell.angle_beta   90.00
_cell.angle_gamma   90.00
#
_symmetry.space_group_name_H-M   'P 1'
#
loop_
_entity.id
_entity.type
_entity.pdbx_description
1 polymer ?
#
loop_
_entity_poly.entity_id
_entity_poly.type
_entity_poly.pdbx_seq_one_letter_code
_entity_poly.pdbx_strand_id
1 'polypeptide(L)'
;MEKVCLVDGNNLMFRAYYATAYSGNMMKNSKGFPTNALYGFVNMMQKIIEEEKPKYIMVAFDIGKNFRKEKYETYKAGRSETPEELKLQMPVARKILEAMGIKYYELEPFEADDIIGTFAEACNNNKEYDATIISSDKDLLQLITDEVEVKLLKTKDYIRYNPESFKEDWGFSPIHMIDYKALAGDSSDNIPGVKGIGDKTAINLLKTYEDLDDIYSHIDEIKGAVKTKLINDKESAYISKEIATIYKKVPLDVDFTKIKYEGPRLEELASIFRELEFFSLLKNTSPKSTQKEIKFITILDPKEIEDTDTYAYYMEGDKENYHDANIVGMGV
;
A
#
# COMPACT_ATOMS: atom_id res chain seq x y z
N MET A 1 -18.34 14.22 3.43
CA MET A 1 -18.07 13.16 2.43
C MET A 1 -17.61 11.92 3.15
N GLU A 2 -17.85 10.74 2.58
CA GLU A 2 -17.48 9.47 3.18
C GLU A 2 -16.08 9.05 2.70
N LYS A 3 -15.20 8.70 3.65
CA LYS A 3 -13.80 8.40 3.35
C LYS A 3 -13.62 7.05 2.67
N VAL A 4 -12.93 7.08 1.51
CA VAL A 4 -12.52 5.91 0.73
C VAL A 4 -10.98 5.83 0.72
N CYS A 5 -10.40 4.68 1.08
CA CYS A 5 -8.97 4.42 0.90
C CYS A 5 -8.74 3.49 -0.29
N LEU A 6 -7.92 3.93 -1.22
CA LEU A 6 -7.50 3.19 -2.40
C LEU A 6 -6.00 2.87 -2.26
N VAL A 7 -5.66 1.60 -2.06
CA VAL A 7 -4.31 1.20 -1.66
C VAL A 7 -3.64 0.41 -2.77
N ASP A 8 -2.43 0.79 -3.13
CA ASP A 8 -1.56 0.04 -4.03
C ASP A 8 -0.89 -1.10 -3.27
N GLY A 9 -1.42 -2.31 -3.46
CA GLY A 9 -0.98 -3.51 -2.75
C GLY A 9 0.41 -3.97 -3.14
N ASN A 10 0.74 -3.90 -4.43
CA ASN A 10 2.07 -4.28 -4.90
C ASN A 10 3.12 -3.35 -4.30
N ASN A 11 2.90 -2.04 -4.36
CA ASN A 11 3.80 -1.05 -3.79
C ASN A 11 4.06 -1.29 -2.30
N LEU A 12 3.01 -1.55 -1.51
CA LEU A 12 3.15 -1.84 -0.09
C LEU A 12 3.92 -3.15 0.16
N MET A 13 3.65 -4.20 -0.61
CA MET A 13 4.35 -5.49 -0.47
C MET A 13 5.82 -5.38 -0.82
N PHE A 14 6.17 -4.71 -1.93
CA PHE A 14 7.55 -4.45 -2.31
C PHE A 14 8.27 -3.60 -1.25
N ARG A 15 7.61 -2.55 -0.77
CA ARG A 15 8.13 -1.68 0.28
C ARG A 15 8.42 -2.45 1.57
N ALA A 16 7.49 -3.31 2.00
CA ALA A 16 7.65 -4.16 3.17
C ALA A 16 8.81 -5.15 3.01
N TYR A 17 8.92 -5.76 1.84
CA TYR A 17 10.00 -6.69 1.51
C TYR A 17 11.37 -6.01 1.59
N TYR A 18 11.55 -4.91 0.85
CA TYR A 18 12.84 -4.25 0.78
C TYR A 18 13.25 -3.53 2.07
N ALA A 19 12.31 -3.19 2.95
CA ALA A 19 12.63 -2.65 4.27
C ALA A 19 13.50 -3.58 5.12
N THR A 20 13.45 -4.90 4.86
CA THR A 20 14.13 -5.93 5.67
C THR A 20 15.02 -6.86 4.86
N ALA A 21 14.88 -6.92 3.54
CA ALA A 21 15.62 -7.86 2.68
C ALA A 21 17.15 -7.74 2.77
N TYR A 22 17.66 -6.55 3.05
CA TYR A 22 19.09 -6.26 3.10
C TYR A 22 19.71 -6.40 4.50
N SER A 23 18.94 -6.73 5.53
CA SER A 23 19.41 -6.82 6.91
C SER A 23 20.21 -8.11 7.22
N GLY A 24 20.42 -8.99 6.23
CA GLY A 24 21.13 -10.25 6.37
C GLY A 24 20.35 -11.39 7.04
N ASN A 25 19.27 -11.08 7.75
CA ASN A 25 18.38 -12.05 8.41
C ASN A 25 16.95 -11.83 7.93
N MET A 26 16.60 -12.43 6.78
CA MET A 26 15.23 -12.43 6.31
C MET A 26 14.33 -13.19 7.31
N MET A 27 13.28 -12.53 7.77
CA MET A 27 12.30 -13.11 8.69
C MET A 27 11.60 -14.29 8.03
N LYS A 28 11.62 -15.44 8.69
CA LYS A 28 10.98 -16.71 8.27
C LYS A 28 10.28 -17.33 9.47
N ASN A 29 9.22 -18.08 9.23
CA ASN A 29 8.64 -18.93 10.27
C ASN A 29 9.48 -20.20 10.49
N SER A 30 9.15 -21.01 11.48
CA SER A 30 9.85 -22.26 11.84
C SER A 30 9.92 -23.29 10.71
N LYS A 31 9.00 -23.19 9.72
CA LYS A 31 8.98 -24.04 8.52
C LYS A 31 9.84 -23.48 7.38
N GLY A 32 10.55 -22.38 7.59
CA GLY A 32 11.40 -21.74 6.59
C GLY A 32 10.67 -20.86 5.57
N PHE A 33 9.35 -20.66 5.73
CA PHE A 33 8.57 -19.78 4.85
C PHE A 33 8.91 -18.32 5.11
N PRO A 34 9.23 -17.50 4.06
CA PRO A 34 9.54 -16.09 4.23
C PRO A 34 8.30 -15.30 4.67
N THR A 35 8.44 -14.45 5.67
CA THR A 35 7.32 -13.74 6.30
C THR A 35 7.54 -12.23 6.44
N ASN A 36 8.72 -11.75 6.06
CA ASN A 36 9.13 -10.36 6.24
C ASN A 36 8.21 -9.34 5.55
N ALA A 37 7.84 -9.59 4.28
CA ALA A 37 6.96 -8.70 3.55
C ALA A 37 5.54 -8.70 4.14
N LEU A 38 5.03 -9.87 4.53
CA LEU A 38 3.70 -10.01 5.14
C LEU A 38 3.62 -9.27 6.47
N TYR A 39 4.64 -9.41 7.32
CA TYR A 39 4.68 -8.70 8.61
C TYR A 39 4.66 -7.18 8.43
N GLY A 40 5.52 -6.68 7.52
CA GLY A 40 5.56 -5.25 7.20
C GLY A 40 4.26 -4.75 6.58
N PHE A 41 3.69 -5.52 5.66
CA PHE A 41 2.42 -5.22 5.00
C PHE A 41 1.26 -5.09 6.00
N VAL A 42 1.12 -6.06 6.91
CA VAL A 42 0.08 -6.01 7.95
C VAL A 42 0.22 -4.77 8.81
N ASN A 43 1.44 -4.46 9.28
CA ASN A 43 1.68 -3.26 10.07
C ASN A 43 1.31 -1.97 9.31
N MET A 44 1.66 -1.89 8.01
CA MET A 44 1.29 -0.73 7.20
C MET A 44 -0.22 -0.63 7.01
N MET A 45 -0.91 -1.75 6.73
CA MET A 45 -2.37 -1.77 6.60
C MET A 45 -3.07 -1.36 7.90
N GLN A 46 -2.63 -1.86 9.05
CA GLN A 46 -3.17 -1.46 10.36
C GLN A 46 -2.98 0.04 10.61
N LYS A 47 -1.80 0.56 10.30
CA LYS A 47 -1.50 2.00 10.41
C LYS A 47 -2.39 2.84 9.50
N ILE A 48 -2.60 2.42 8.24
CA ILE A 48 -3.50 3.08 7.30
C ILE A 48 -4.92 3.15 7.85
N ILE A 49 -5.44 2.03 8.36
CA ILE A 49 -6.79 1.97 8.93
C ILE A 49 -6.92 2.89 10.15
N GLU A 50 -5.91 2.90 11.02
CA GLU A 50 -5.90 3.72 12.23
C GLU A 50 -5.83 5.22 11.93
N GLU A 51 -4.97 5.63 10.99
CA GLU A 51 -4.77 7.03 10.62
C GLU A 51 -5.91 7.59 9.77
N GLU A 52 -6.31 6.86 8.73
CA GLU A 52 -7.31 7.34 7.76
C GLU A 52 -8.75 7.09 8.23
N LYS A 53 -8.98 6.07 9.06
CA LYS A 53 -10.32 5.67 9.55
C LYS A 53 -11.34 5.55 8.42
N PRO A 54 -11.02 4.79 7.36
CA PRO A 54 -11.85 4.75 6.17
C PRO A 54 -13.19 4.06 6.45
N LYS A 55 -14.26 4.57 5.82
CA LYS A 55 -15.54 3.85 5.77
C LYS A 55 -15.50 2.77 4.67
N TYR A 56 -14.73 3.04 3.62
CA TYR A 56 -14.54 2.16 2.48
C TYR A 56 -13.05 2.00 2.22
N ILE A 57 -12.61 0.77 1.97
CA ILE A 57 -11.20 0.48 1.68
C ILE A 57 -11.08 -0.65 0.67
N MET A 58 -10.22 -0.47 -0.31
CA MET A 58 -9.82 -1.53 -1.21
C MET A 58 -8.31 -1.52 -1.46
N VAL A 59 -7.79 -2.67 -1.85
CA VAL A 59 -6.39 -2.84 -2.26
C VAL A 59 -6.35 -3.34 -3.70
N ALA A 60 -5.57 -2.69 -4.56
CA ALA A 60 -5.36 -3.14 -5.93
C ALA A 60 -4.02 -3.88 -6.07
N PHE A 61 -4.01 -4.92 -6.90
CA PHE A 61 -2.81 -5.66 -7.24
C PHE A 61 -2.66 -5.82 -8.75
N ASP A 62 -1.40 -5.85 -9.19
CA ASP A 62 -1.06 -6.29 -10.54
C ASP A 62 -1.16 -7.80 -10.64
N ILE A 63 -1.68 -8.29 -11.75
CA ILE A 63 -1.68 -9.70 -12.08
C ILE A 63 -1.39 -9.91 -13.57
N GLY A 64 -0.56 -10.88 -13.87
CA GLY A 64 -0.35 -11.44 -15.20
C GLY A 64 0.10 -10.44 -16.28
N LYS A 65 -0.63 -10.41 -17.40
CA LYS A 65 -0.29 -9.59 -18.56
C LYS A 65 -0.73 -8.14 -18.38
N ASN A 66 -0.04 -7.24 -19.11
CA ASN A 66 -0.29 -5.81 -19.08
C ASN A 66 -0.50 -5.32 -20.52
N PHE A 67 -1.60 -4.63 -20.79
CA PHE A 67 -1.92 -4.14 -22.13
C PHE A 67 -0.91 -3.10 -22.65
N ARG A 68 -0.25 -2.34 -21.74
CA ARG A 68 0.81 -1.39 -22.12
C ARG A 68 2.00 -2.15 -22.70
N LYS A 69 2.35 -3.30 -22.14
CA LYS A 69 3.45 -4.13 -22.61
C LYS A 69 3.13 -4.79 -23.96
N GLU A 70 1.86 -5.04 -24.25
CA GLU A 70 1.42 -5.54 -25.57
C GLU A 70 1.57 -4.46 -26.66
N LYS A 71 1.36 -3.18 -26.32
CA LYS A 71 1.55 -2.05 -27.22
C LYS A 71 3.02 -1.60 -27.32
N TYR A 72 3.75 -1.68 -26.22
CA TYR A 72 5.13 -1.21 -26.07
C TYR A 72 5.96 -2.30 -25.41
N GLU A 73 6.57 -3.15 -26.22
CA GLU A 73 7.32 -4.34 -25.77
C GLU A 73 8.40 -3.99 -24.73
N THR A 74 8.97 -2.78 -24.84
CA THR A 74 10.00 -2.29 -23.94
C THR A 74 9.48 -1.71 -22.62
N TYR A 75 8.17 -1.54 -22.45
CA TYR A 75 7.58 -1.02 -21.21
C TYR A 75 7.93 -1.94 -20.02
N LYS A 76 8.52 -1.35 -18.99
CA LYS A 76 9.02 -2.06 -17.78
C LYS A 76 10.04 -3.18 -18.07
N ALA A 77 10.66 -3.21 -19.26
CA ALA A 77 11.63 -4.25 -19.64
C ALA A 77 12.92 -4.23 -18.80
N GLY A 78 13.25 -3.08 -18.18
CA GLY A 78 14.41 -2.91 -17.30
C GLY A 78 14.16 -3.29 -15.84
N ARG A 79 12.93 -3.62 -15.45
CA ARG A 79 12.62 -3.99 -14.05
C ARG A 79 13.20 -5.37 -13.74
N SER A 80 13.85 -5.46 -12.58
CA SER A 80 14.31 -6.75 -12.05
C SER A 80 13.11 -7.67 -11.80
N GLU A 81 13.32 -8.98 -11.94
CA GLU A 81 12.30 -9.96 -11.57
C GLU A 81 11.94 -9.85 -10.09
N THR A 82 10.67 -10.07 -9.79
CA THR A 82 10.20 -10.13 -8.42
C THR A 82 10.93 -11.27 -7.69
N PRO A 83 11.55 -10.99 -6.53
CA PRO A 83 12.23 -12.02 -5.74
C PRO A 83 11.31 -13.20 -5.42
N GLU A 84 11.84 -14.42 -5.49
CA GLU A 84 11.05 -15.64 -5.27
C GLU A 84 10.40 -15.65 -3.88
N GLU A 85 11.13 -15.19 -2.87
CA GLU A 85 10.59 -15.07 -1.51
C GLU A 85 9.41 -14.10 -1.43
N LEU A 86 9.38 -13.05 -2.24
CA LEU A 86 8.24 -12.14 -2.30
C LEU A 86 7.09 -12.75 -3.08
N LYS A 87 7.35 -13.45 -4.19
CA LYS A 87 6.32 -14.17 -4.97
C LYS A 87 5.55 -15.16 -4.09
N LEU A 88 6.24 -15.89 -3.21
CA LEU A 88 5.61 -16.83 -2.27
C LEU A 88 4.67 -16.12 -1.27
N GLN A 89 4.97 -14.90 -0.88
CA GLN A 89 4.20 -14.14 0.09
C GLN A 89 2.95 -13.46 -0.51
N MET A 90 2.96 -13.17 -1.80
CA MET A 90 1.86 -12.45 -2.46
C MET A 90 0.47 -13.13 -2.32
N PRO A 91 0.31 -14.46 -2.51
CA PRO A 91 -0.99 -15.10 -2.30
C PRO A 91 -1.46 -15.06 -0.85
N VAL A 92 -0.51 -15.10 0.12
CA VAL A 92 -0.83 -15.03 1.55
C VAL A 92 -1.29 -13.62 1.94
N ALA A 93 -0.75 -12.58 1.31
CA ALA A 93 -1.21 -11.21 1.52
C ALA A 93 -2.71 -11.05 1.18
N ARG A 94 -3.19 -11.70 0.10
CA ARG A 94 -4.63 -11.68 -0.25
C ARG A 94 -5.48 -12.33 0.84
N LYS A 95 -5.07 -13.50 1.36
CA LYS A 95 -5.76 -14.18 2.47
C LYS A 95 -5.79 -13.31 3.74
N ILE A 96 -4.69 -12.61 4.01
CA ILE A 96 -4.63 -11.67 5.15
C ILE A 96 -5.62 -10.53 4.95
N LEU A 97 -5.69 -9.92 3.76
CA LEU A 97 -6.66 -8.86 3.47
C LEU A 97 -8.09 -9.35 3.64
N GLU A 98 -8.42 -10.53 3.13
CA GLU A 98 -9.74 -11.14 3.33
C GLU A 98 -10.06 -11.30 4.83
N ALA A 99 -9.12 -11.81 5.63
CA ALA A 99 -9.28 -11.93 7.07
C ALA A 99 -9.33 -10.56 7.79
N MET A 100 -8.67 -9.54 7.24
CA MET A 100 -8.80 -8.15 7.70
C MET A 100 -10.14 -7.50 7.32
N GLY A 101 -11.00 -8.19 6.55
CA GLY A 101 -12.26 -7.64 6.04
C GLY A 101 -12.06 -6.60 4.93
N ILE A 102 -10.95 -6.68 4.20
CA ILE A 102 -10.60 -5.74 3.14
C ILE A 102 -10.72 -6.44 1.79
N LYS A 103 -11.50 -5.85 0.89
CA LYS A 103 -11.63 -6.31 -0.48
C LYS A 103 -10.39 -5.95 -1.28
N TYR A 104 -9.87 -6.87 -2.07
CA TYR A 104 -8.85 -6.58 -3.06
C TYR A 104 -9.38 -6.80 -4.50
N TYR A 105 -8.72 -6.13 -5.45
CA TYR A 105 -9.01 -6.22 -6.87
C TYR A 105 -7.73 -6.46 -7.65
N GLU A 106 -7.85 -7.35 -8.63
CA GLU A 106 -6.82 -7.64 -9.63
C GLU A 106 -7.54 -8.09 -10.91
N LEU A 107 -7.14 -7.59 -12.06
CA LEU A 107 -7.79 -7.92 -13.34
C LEU A 107 -6.83 -7.75 -14.51
N GLU A 108 -6.48 -8.84 -15.19
CA GLU A 108 -5.77 -8.77 -16.48
C GLU A 108 -6.66 -8.12 -17.57
N PRO A 109 -6.10 -7.31 -18.46
CA PRO A 109 -4.69 -6.95 -18.61
C PRO A 109 -4.34 -5.58 -17.96
N PHE A 110 -5.05 -5.17 -16.91
CA PHE A 110 -4.91 -3.88 -16.27
C PHE A 110 -3.95 -3.94 -15.09
N GLU A 111 -3.28 -2.81 -14.82
CA GLU A 111 -2.43 -2.63 -13.67
C GLU A 111 -3.22 -2.15 -12.44
N ALA A 112 -2.63 -2.30 -11.25
CA ALA A 112 -3.20 -1.78 -10.01
C ALA A 112 -3.56 -0.29 -10.11
N ASP A 113 -2.73 0.50 -10.79
CA ASP A 113 -2.95 1.93 -11.00
C ASP A 113 -4.23 2.21 -11.81
N ASP A 114 -4.54 1.37 -12.82
CA ASP A 114 -5.75 1.50 -13.63
C ASP A 114 -7.01 1.18 -12.79
N ILE A 115 -6.91 0.17 -11.92
CA ILE A 115 -7.97 -0.18 -10.97
C ILE A 115 -8.20 0.97 -9.99
N ILE A 116 -7.13 1.50 -9.38
CA ILE A 116 -7.17 2.66 -8.48
C ILE A 116 -7.77 3.87 -9.22
N GLY A 117 -7.31 4.14 -10.44
CA GLY A 117 -7.81 5.24 -11.27
C GLY A 117 -9.30 5.12 -11.59
N THR A 118 -9.79 3.88 -11.76
CA THR A 118 -11.22 3.62 -12.01
C THR A 118 -12.07 3.91 -10.77
N PHE A 119 -11.63 3.52 -9.58
CA PHE A 119 -12.31 3.87 -8.33
C PHE A 119 -12.21 5.37 -7.99
N ALA A 120 -11.05 5.99 -8.26
CA ALA A 120 -10.87 7.44 -8.11
C ALA A 120 -11.83 8.22 -9.02
N GLU A 121 -11.99 7.79 -10.27
CA GLU A 121 -12.96 8.40 -11.20
C GLU A 121 -14.40 8.23 -10.72
N ALA A 122 -14.74 7.12 -10.10
CA ALA A 122 -16.07 6.92 -9.50
C ALA A 122 -16.31 7.87 -8.31
N CYS A 123 -15.27 8.18 -7.51
CA CYS A 123 -15.36 9.20 -6.46
C CYS A 123 -15.56 10.59 -7.06
N ASN A 124 -14.86 10.96 -8.13
CA ASN A 124 -15.04 12.23 -8.83
C ASN A 124 -16.49 12.42 -9.36
N ASN A 125 -17.09 11.32 -9.82
CA ASN A 125 -18.45 11.33 -10.35
C ASN A 125 -19.54 11.32 -9.25
N ASN A 126 -19.18 11.03 -8.02
CA ASN A 126 -20.10 10.99 -6.88
C ASN A 126 -19.53 11.77 -5.67
N LYS A 127 -20.01 12.98 -5.49
CA LYS A 127 -19.59 13.92 -4.44
C LYS A 127 -19.88 13.45 -2.99
N GLU A 128 -20.46 12.27 -2.81
CA GLU A 128 -20.62 11.68 -1.47
C GLU A 128 -19.31 11.10 -0.94
N TYR A 129 -18.35 10.77 -1.83
CA TYR A 129 -17.09 10.12 -1.52
C TYR A 129 -15.91 11.07 -1.60
N ASP A 130 -14.93 10.83 -0.72
CA ASP A 130 -13.66 11.53 -0.61
C ASP A 130 -12.55 10.46 -0.55
N ALA A 131 -11.71 10.40 -1.58
CA ALA A 131 -10.75 9.32 -1.72
C ALA A 131 -9.33 9.74 -1.32
N THR A 132 -8.66 8.88 -0.55
CA THR A 132 -7.21 8.95 -0.32
C THR A 132 -6.54 7.76 -1.02
N ILE A 133 -5.70 8.04 -2.02
CA ILE A 133 -4.84 7.04 -2.66
C ILE A 133 -3.56 6.90 -1.85
N ILE A 134 -3.14 5.66 -1.57
CA ILE A 134 -1.97 5.38 -0.74
C ILE A 134 -0.98 4.54 -1.53
N SER A 135 0.13 5.15 -1.92
CA SER A 135 1.24 4.52 -2.65
C SER A 135 2.52 5.35 -2.50
N SER A 136 3.66 4.82 -2.89
CA SER A 136 4.90 5.59 -3.12
C SER A 136 5.12 5.93 -4.60
N ASP A 137 4.21 5.51 -5.48
CA ASP A 137 4.29 5.77 -6.90
C ASP A 137 3.79 7.18 -7.24
N LYS A 138 4.62 7.94 -7.96
CA LYS A 138 4.28 9.29 -8.40
C LYS A 138 3.30 9.32 -9.57
N ASP A 139 3.11 8.20 -10.25
CA ASP A 139 2.20 8.12 -11.39
C ASP A 139 0.76 8.36 -10.97
N LEU A 140 0.43 7.94 -9.74
CA LEU A 140 -0.88 8.15 -9.13
C LEU A 140 -1.17 9.62 -8.82
N LEU A 141 -0.17 10.51 -8.84
CA LEU A 141 -0.38 11.95 -8.64
C LEU A 141 -1.23 12.58 -9.75
N GLN A 142 -1.29 11.97 -10.95
CA GLN A 142 -2.17 12.41 -12.04
C GLN A 142 -3.66 12.28 -11.70
N LEU A 143 -4.00 11.49 -10.65
CA LEU A 143 -5.38 11.23 -10.24
C LEU A 143 -5.92 12.25 -9.22
N ILE A 144 -5.08 13.16 -8.75
CA ILE A 144 -5.46 14.17 -7.75
C ILE A 144 -6.52 15.12 -8.33
N THR A 145 -7.60 15.29 -7.59
CA THR A 145 -8.70 16.22 -7.86
C THR A 145 -9.22 16.81 -6.55
N ASP A 146 -10.32 17.55 -6.59
CA ASP A 146 -10.96 18.08 -5.38
C ASP A 146 -11.52 16.96 -4.47
N GLU A 147 -11.87 15.80 -5.04
CA GLU A 147 -12.40 14.63 -4.33
C GLU A 147 -11.35 13.52 -4.10
N VAL A 148 -10.15 13.68 -4.66
CA VAL A 148 -9.11 12.64 -4.60
C VAL A 148 -7.78 13.25 -4.21
N GLU A 149 -7.26 12.85 -3.06
CA GLU A 149 -5.90 13.18 -2.61
C GLU A 149 -4.97 11.96 -2.70
N VAL A 150 -3.66 12.21 -2.75
CA VAL A 150 -2.64 11.16 -2.71
C VAL A 150 -1.77 11.30 -1.47
N LYS A 151 -1.72 10.26 -0.65
CA LYS A 151 -0.78 10.08 0.43
C LYS A 151 0.46 9.36 -0.14
N LEU A 152 1.43 10.15 -0.60
CA LEU A 152 2.66 9.64 -1.22
C LEU A 152 3.66 9.20 -0.14
N LEU A 153 3.84 7.89 0.00
CA LEU A 153 4.71 7.30 1.01
C LEU A 153 6.19 7.55 0.69
N LYS A 154 6.94 8.01 1.68
CA LYS A 154 8.41 8.17 1.68
C LYS A 154 9.05 7.15 2.60
N THR A 155 10.37 7.09 2.66
CA THR A 155 11.10 6.10 3.46
C THR A 155 10.71 6.09 4.94
N LYS A 156 10.53 7.26 5.55
CA LYS A 156 10.21 7.41 6.99
C LYS A 156 8.92 8.17 7.27
N ASP A 157 8.35 8.81 6.23
CA ASP A 157 7.23 9.73 6.34
C ASP A 157 6.34 9.62 5.10
N TYR A 158 5.44 10.55 4.91
CA TYR A 158 4.62 10.68 3.70
C TYR A 158 4.39 12.17 3.39
N ILE A 159 4.04 12.45 2.15
CA ILE A 159 3.54 13.75 1.72
C ILE A 159 2.08 13.54 1.29
N ARG A 160 1.20 14.40 1.76
CA ARG A 160 -0.20 14.41 1.35
C ARG A 160 -0.40 15.49 0.30
N TYR A 161 -0.81 15.09 -0.89
CA TYR A 161 -1.06 15.98 -2.00
C TYR A 161 -2.55 16.09 -2.30
N ASN A 162 -3.03 17.31 -2.28
CA ASN A 162 -4.27 17.78 -2.91
C ASN A 162 -3.91 18.69 -4.10
N PRO A 163 -4.87 19.22 -4.89
CA PRO A 163 -4.55 20.06 -6.04
C PRO A 163 -3.68 21.28 -5.72
N GLU A 164 -3.91 21.90 -4.55
CA GLU A 164 -3.18 23.10 -4.13
C GLU A 164 -1.72 22.79 -3.78
N SER A 165 -1.51 21.85 -2.86
CA SER A 165 -0.16 21.47 -2.42
C SER A 165 0.65 20.83 -3.54
N PHE A 166 0.00 20.12 -4.47
CA PHE A 166 0.67 19.61 -5.66
C PHE A 166 1.14 20.78 -6.56
N LYS A 167 0.25 21.75 -6.82
CA LYS A 167 0.58 22.90 -7.66
C LYS A 167 1.67 23.78 -7.04
N GLU A 168 1.70 23.90 -5.72
CA GLU A 168 2.78 24.62 -5.01
C GLU A 168 4.14 23.95 -5.24
N ASP A 169 4.21 22.63 -5.12
CA ASP A 169 5.47 21.89 -5.26
C ASP A 169 5.93 21.75 -6.71
N TRP A 170 5.01 21.46 -7.63
CA TRP A 170 5.32 21.12 -9.02
C TRP A 170 5.16 22.30 -9.99
N GLY A 171 4.27 23.24 -9.69
CA GLY A 171 4.01 24.45 -10.48
C GLY A 171 3.09 24.28 -11.68
N PHE A 172 2.45 23.10 -11.80
CA PHE A 172 1.41 22.78 -12.80
C PHE A 172 0.30 21.94 -12.18
N SER A 173 -0.80 21.71 -12.87
CA SER A 173 -1.92 20.93 -12.33
C SER A 173 -1.65 19.43 -12.32
N PRO A 174 -2.18 18.65 -11.37
CA PRO A 174 -1.88 17.21 -11.19
C PRO A 174 -2.06 16.37 -12.45
N ILE A 175 -3.10 16.63 -13.24
CA ILE A 175 -3.35 15.88 -14.49
C ILE A 175 -2.16 15.96 -15.46
N HIS A 176 -1.40 17.03 -15.44
CA HIS A 176 -0.23 17.23 -16.31
C HIS A 176 1.03 16.47 -15.85
N MET A 177 0.91 15.64 -14.80
CA MET A 177 1.94 14.64 -14.51
C MET A 177 2.12 13.68 -15.70
N ILE A 178 1.08 13.46 -16.48
CA ILE A 178 1.11 12.71 -17.75
C ILE A 178 2.04 13.39 -18.75
N ASP A 179 1.85 14.71 -18.93
CA ASP A 179 2.65 15.52 -19.86
C ASP A 179 4.10 15.68 -19.38
N TYR A 180 4.30 15.78 -18.06
CA TYR A 180 5.64 15.77 -17.49
C TYR A 180 6.40 14.49 -17.85
N LYS A 181 5.77 13.31 -17.73
CA LYS A 181 6.37 12.03 -18.13
C LYS A 181 6.52 11.90 -19.64
N ALA A 182 5.61 12.50 -20.42
CA ALA A 182 5.73 12.56 -21.86
C ALA A 182 6.98 13.34 -22.32
N LEU A 183 7.37 14.34 -21.55
CA LEU A 183 8.56 15.17 -21.82
C LEU A 183 9.84 14.58 -21.22
N ALA A 184 9.84 14.32 -19.92
CA ALA A 184 11.03 13.88 -19.18
C ALA A 184 11.35 12.40 -19.35
N GLY A 185 10.35 11.58 -19.71
CA GLY A 185 10.44 10.13 -19.68
C GLY A 185 10.37 9.58 -18.24
N ASP A 186 10.47 8.26 -18.14
CA ASP A 186 10.65 7.57 -16.88
C ASP A 186 11.54 6.34 -17.07
N SER A 187 12.72 6.37 -16.48
CA SER A 187 13.69 5.28 -16.59
C SER A 187 13.25 4.01 -15.84
N SER A 188 12.43 4.13 -14.79
CA SER A 188 11.97 2.98 -14.00
C SER A 188 10.97 2.14 -14.79
N ASP A 189 10.17 2.77 -15.65
CA ASP A 189 9.17 2.14 -16.49
C ASP A 189 9.59 2.03 -17.97
N ASN A 190 10.81 2.47 -18.25
CA ASN A 190 11.34 2.53 -19.61
C ASN A 190 10.47 3.35 -20.56
N ILE A 191 9.94 4.48 -20.06
CA ILE A 191 9.21 5.47 -20.84
C ILE A 191 10.23 6.44 -21.43
N PRO A 192 10.32 6.56 -22.78
CA PRO A 192 11.44 7.26 -23.42
C PRO A 192 11.42 8.77 -23.23
N GLY A 193 10.24 9.40 -23.23
CA GLY A 193 10.12 10.87 -23.23
C GLY A 193 10.72 11.50 -24.47
N VAL A 194 11.15 12.76 -24.33
CA VAL A 194 11.90 13.55 -25.34
C VAL A 194 13.38 13.49 -24.99
N LYS A 195 14.21 12.95 -25.88
CA LYS A 195 15.64 12.75 -25.62
C LYS A 195 16.35 14.05 -25.26
N GLY A 196 16.93 14.07 -24.05
CA GLY A 196 17.69 15.22 -23.55
C GLY A 196 16.81 16.33 -22.96
N ILE A 197 15.51 16.10 -22.77
CA ILE A 197 14.66 16.89 -21.89
C ILE A 197 14.57 16.14 -20.56
N GLY A 198 15.06 16.74 -19.49
CA GLY A 198 14.97 16.22 -18.15
C GLY A 198 13.99 17.05 -17.31
N ASP A 199 13.84 16.65 -16.02
CA ASP A 199 12.87 17.18 -15.07
C ASP A 199 12.74 18.72 -15.09
N LYS A 200 13.85 19.41 -14.95
CA LYS A 200 13.84 20.90 -14.90
C LYS A 200 13.26 21.53 -16.15
N THR A 201 13.57 20.98 -17.32
CA THR A 201 13.08 21.52 -18.61
C THR A 201 11.61 21.20 -18.78
N ALA A 202 11.21 19.97 -18.47
CA ALA A 202 9.81 19.54 -18.53
C ALA A 202 8.92 20.37 -17.59
N ILE A 203 9.33 20.56 -16.34
CA ILE A 203 8.63 21.42 -15.37
C ILE A 203 8.51 22.87 -15.86
N ASN A 204 9.60 23.44 -16.42
CA ASN A 204 9.57 24.82 -16.93
C ASN A 204 8.62 24.96 -18.13
N LEU A 205 8.57 23.98 -19.01
CA LEU A 205 7.62 23.96 -20.12
C LEU A 205 6.18 23.95 -19.61
N LEU A 206 5.84 23.06 -18.66
CA LEU A 206 4.50 22.94 -18.07
C LEU A 206 4.11 24.09 -17.14
N LYS A 207 5.06 24.90 -16.71
CA LYS A 207 4.77 26.18 -16.01
C LYS A 207 4.41 27.29 -16.99
N THR A 208 4.84 27.17 -18.25
CA THR A 208 4.63 28.17 -19.28
C THR A 208 3.47 27.85 -20.19
N TYR A 209 3.31 26.56 -20.51
CA TYR A 209 2.30 26.00 -21.38
C TYR A 209 1.41 25.04 -20.58
N GLU A 210 0.16 24.92 -20.98
CA GLU A 210 -0.82 24.13 -20.22
C GLU A 210 -0.51 22.63 -20.25
N ASP A 211 -0.26 22.09 -21.44
CA ASP A 211 0.00 20.65 -21.66
C ASP A 211 0.93 20.40 -22.85
N LEU A 212 1.10 19.12 -23.21
CA LEU A 212 1.92 18.72 -24.35
C LEU A 212 1.41 19.30 -25.68
N ASP A 213 0.10 19.34 -25.88
CA ASP A 213 -0.51 19.84 -27.11
C ASP A 213 -0.31 21.36 -27.21
N ASP A 214 -0.44 22.08 -26.11
CA ASP A 214 -0.17 23.50 -26.03
C ASP A 214 1.31 23.83 -26.31
N ILE A 215 2.24 23.02 -25.77
CA ILE A 215 3.68 23.15 -26.08
C ILE A 215 3.93 23.00 -27.58
N TYR A 216 3.33 22.02 -28.24
CA TYR A 216 3.53 21.82 -29.68
C TYR A 216 2.81 22.85 -30.54
N SER A 217 1.71 23.44 -30.08
CA SER A 217 1.00 24.52 -30.76
C SER A 217 1.82 25.81 -30.76
N HIS A 218 2.64 26.03 -29.72
CA HIS A 218 3.52 27.19 -29.56
C HIS A 218 4.99 26.85 -29.84
N ILE A 219 5.25 25.78 -30.59
CA ILE A 219 6.61 25.27 -30.82
C ILE A 219 7.54 26.36 -31.45
N ASP A 220 6.99 27.30 -32.21
CA ASP A 220 7.75 28.38 -32.85
C ASP A 220 8.24 29.45 -31.86
N GLU A 221 7.62 29.57 -30.71
CA GLU A 221 8.03 30.49 -29.65
C GLU A 221 9.20 29.93 -28.82
N ILE A 222 9.34 28.58 -28.79
CA ILE A 222 10.40 27.89 -28.08
C ILE A 222 11.72 28.05 -28.89
N LYS A 223 12.79 28.38 -28.18
CA LYS A 223 14.09 28.70 -28.82
C LYS A 223 15.16 27.65 -28.52
N GLY A 224 16.17 27.63 -29.40
CA GLY A 224 17.40 26.86 -29.17
C GLY A 224 17.22 25.33 -29.17
N ALA A 225 18.08 24.64 -28.43
CA ALA A 225 18.16 23.20 -28.46
C ALA A 225 16.86 22.48 -27.95
N VAL A 226 16.09 23.15 -27.12
CA VAL A 226 14.81 22.58 -26.61
C VAL A 226 13.81 22.43 -27.75
N LYS A 227 13.64 23.45 -28.60
CA LYS A 227 12.78 23.37 -29.80
C LYS A 227 13.18 22.20 -30.70
N THR A 228 14.47 22.09 -31.01
CA THR A 228 14.97 21.02 -31.88
C THR A 228 14.68 19.64 -31.31
N LYS A 229 14.87 19.42 -29.99
CA LYS A 229 14.59 18.16 -29.32
C LYS A 229 13.10 17.82 -29.38
N LEU A 230 12.23 18.78 -29.06
CA LEU A 230 10.77 18.59 -29.12
C LEU A 230 10.31 18.21 -30.53
N ILE A 231 10.82 18.88 -31.57
CA ILE A 231 10.47 18.56 -32.96
C ILE A 231 10.94 17.16 -33.35
N ASN A 232 12.18 16.81 -33.02
CA ASN A 232 12.76 15.52 -33.40
C ASN A 232 12.08 14.32 -32.75
N ASP A 233 11.67 14.46 -31.49
CA ASP A 233 11.12 13.38 -30.69
C ASP A 233 9.61 13.54 -30.39
N LYS A 234 8.89 14.29 -31.26
CA LYS A 234 7.45 14.53 -31.10
C LYS A 234 6.66 13.24 -30.94
N GLU A 235 6.90 12.26 -31.81
CA GLU A 235 6.23 10.97 -31.77
C GLU A 235 6.51 10.23 -30.44
N SER A 236 7.76 10.22 -30.00
CA SER A 236 8.18 9.64 -28.72
C SER A 236 7.48 10.27 -27.52
N ALA A 237 7.27 11.59 -27.54
CA ALA A 237 6.54 12.31 -26.49
C ALA A 237 5.08 11.84 -26.41
N TYR A 238 4.38 11.72 -27.53
CA TYR A 238 2.99 11.27 -27.56
C TYR A 238 2.84 9.79 -27.17
N ILE A 239 3.75 8.93 -27.61
CA ILE A 239 3.83 7.55 -27.16
C ILE A 239 4.03 7.49 -25.65
N SER A 240 4.94 8.28 -25.12
CA SER A 240 5.20 8.36 -23.68
C SER A 240 3.99 8.88 -22.90
N LYS A 241 3.25 9.87 -23.44
CA LYS A 241 1.98 10.34 -22.87
C LYS A 241 0.95 9.21 -22.79
N GLU A 242 0.80 8.42 -23.85
CA GLU A 242 -0.13 7.29 -23.88
C GLU A 242 0.23 6.25 -22.84
N ILE A 243 1.50 5.86 -22.73
CA ILE A 243 1.97 4.86 -21.76
C ILE A 243 1.77 5.34 -20.32
N ALA A 244 2.12 6.60 -20.04
CA ALA A 244 2.02 7.18 -18.70
C ALA A 244 0.59 7.42 -18.22
N THR A 245 -0.36 7.44 -19.15
CA THR A 245 -1.78 7.70 -18.80
C THR A 245 -2.41 6.49 -18.12
N ILE A 246 -2.95 6.71 -16.93
CA ILE A 246 -3.72 5.71 -16.18
C ILE A 246 -5.10 5.55 -16.84
N TYR A 247 -5.48 4.30 -17.11
CA TYR A 247 -6.77 3.95 -17.68
C TYR A 247 -7.83 3.90 -16.59
N LYS A 248 -8.87 4.75 -16.70
CA LYS A 248 -9.88 4.96 -15.64
C LYS A 248 -11.22 4.25 -15.90
N LYS A 249 -11.27 3.31 -16.83
CA LYS A 249 -12.52 2.62 -17.25
C LYS A 249 -12.32 1.10 -17.27
N VAL A 250 -11.61 0.57 -16.28
CA VAL A 250 -11.44 -0.88 -16.11
C VAL A 250 -12.84 -1.50 -15.96
N PRO A 251 -13.16 -2.61 -16.67
CA PRO A 251 -14.48 -3.23 -16.62
C PRO A 251 -14.68 -3.99 -15.29
N LEU A 252 -14.67 -3.25 -14.21
CA LEU A 252 -14.91 -3.70 -12.84
C LEU A 252 -16.29 -3.25 -12.39
N ASP A 253 -16.90 -4.04 -11.52
CA ASP A 253 -18.08 -3.62 -10.78
C ASP A 253 -17.63 -2.69 -9.62
N VAL A 254 -17.68 -1.38 -9.88
CA VAL A 254 -17.34 -0.35 -8.89
C VAL A 254 -18.56 -0.11 -7.99
N ASP A 255 -18.70 -0.98 -7.00
CA ASP A 255 -19.74 -0.89 -5.98
C ASP A 255 -19.09 -0.64 -4.61
N PHE A 256 -19.26 0.58 -4.08
CA PHE A 256 -18.70 0.97 -2.79
C PHE A 256 -19.24 0.13 -1.63
N THR A 257 -20.44 -0.43 -1.75
CA THR A 257 -20.99 -1.31 -0.70
C THR A 257 -20.12 -2.57 -0.51
N LYS A 258 -19.46 -3.04 -1.58
CA LYS A 258 -18.59 -4.23 -1.57
C LYS A 258 -17.23 -3.98 -0.92
N ILE A 259 -16.83 -2.71 -0.79
CA ILE A 259 -15.56 -2.32 -0.17
C ILE A 259 -15.77 -1.61 1.17
N LYS A 260 -16.98 -1.66 1.72
CA LYS A 260 -17.27 -1.14 3.05
C LYS A 260 -16.45 -1.89 4.10
N TYR A 261 -15.75 -1.14 4.94
CA TYR A 261 -14.91 -1.71 5.98
C TYR A 261 -15.71 -1.93 7.26
N GLU A 262 -15.87 -3.17 7.65
CA GLU A 262 -16.62 -3.57 8.85
C GLU A 262 -15.70 -4.13 9.97
N GLY A 263 -14.39 -4.11 9.72
CA GLY A 263 -13.38 -4.62 10.63
C GLY A 263 -12.93 -6.05 10.33
N PRO A 264 -11.89 -6.54 11.03
CA PRO A 264 -11.30 -7.83 10.76
C PRO A 264 -12.15 -9.00 11.32
N ARG A 265 -12.07 -10.13 10.64
CA ARG A 265 -12.54 -11.43 11.12
C ARG A 265 -11.47 -12.01 12.06
N LEU A 266 -11.57 -11.67 13.35
CA LEU A 266 -10.49 -11.86 14.32
C LEU A 266 -10.01 -13.31 14.44
N GLU A 267 -10.90 -14.30 14.39
CA GLU A 267 -10.52 -15.72 14.50
C GLU A 267 -9.71 -16.20 13.29
N GLU A 268 -10.13 -15.83 12.08
CA GLU A 268 -9.42 -16.16 10.84
C GLU A 268 -8.04 -15.48 10.82
N LEU A 269 -8.00 -14.20 11.17
CA LEU A 269 -6.77 -13.43 11.21
C LEU A 269 -5.80 -13.99 12.25
N ALA A 270 -6.29 -14.36 13.45
CA ALA A 270 -5.50 -14.99 14.48
C ALA A 270 -4.96 -16.37 14.04
N SER A 271 -5.75 -17.15 13.28
CA SER A 271 -5.30 -18.44 12.72
C SER A 271 -4.14 -18.24 11.75
N ILE A 272 -4.25 -17.28 10.82
CA ILE A 272 -3.18 -16.93 9.86
C ILE A 272 -1.94 -16.43 10.61
N PHE A 273 -2.09 -15.58 11.63
CA PHE A 273 -0.96 -15.08 12.39
C PHE A 273 -0.24 -16.15 13.21
N ARG A 274 -0.96 -17.17 13.71
CA ARG A 274 -0.31 -18.34 14.35
C ARG A 274 0.50 -19.15 13.34
N GLU A 275 -0.05 -19.41 12.15
CA GLU A 275 0.65 -20.12 11.08
C GLU A 275 1.93 -19.41 10.63
N LEU A 276 1.86 -18.07 10.54
CA LEU A 276 3.00 -17.21 10.18
C LEU A 276 3.93 -16.91 11.37
N GLU A 277 3.57 -17.30 12.59
CA GLU A 277 4.30 -17.03 13.85
C GLU A 277 4.42 -15.51 14.15
N PHE A 278 3.38 -14.75 13.83
CA PHE A 278 3.29 -13.32 14.11
C PHE A 278 2.77 -13.06 15.54
N PHE A 279 3.51 -13.54 16.54
CA PHE A 279 3.08 -13.52 17.94
C PHE A 279 2.80 -12.12 18.50
N SER A 280 3.53 -11.09 18.01
CA SER A 280 3.31 -9.70 18.41
C SER A 280 1.96 -9.17 17.91
N LEU A 281 1.53 -9.58 16.71
CA LEU A 281 0.25 -9.17 16.11
C LEU A 281 -0.93 -9.91 16.71
N LEU A 282 -0.72 -11.13 17.22
CA LEU A 282 -1.77 -11.92 17.89
C LEU A 282 -2.35 -11.23 19.13
N LYS A 283 -1.55 -10.44 19.84
CA LYS A 283 -2.03 -9.69 21.01
C LYS A 283 -3.17 -8.72 20.66
N ASN A 284 -3.19 -8.21 19.45
CA ASN A 284 -4.20 -7.27 18.96
C ASN A 284 -5.42 -7.96 18.33
N THR A 285 -5.31 -9.28 18.05
CA THR A 285 -6.40 -10.06 17.45
C THR A 285 -7.23 -10.84 18.47
N SER A 286 -6.77 -10.93 19.70
CA SER A 286 -7.62 -11.44 20.76
C SER A 286 -8.79 -10.46 20.93
N PRO A 287 -10.07 -10.92 20.86
CA PRO A 287 -11.14 -10.07 21.33
C PRO A 287 -10.68 -9.58 22.69
N LYS A 288 -10.82 -8.27 22.96
CA LYS A 288 -10.65 -7.77 24.34
C LYS A 288 -11.50 -8.72 25.17
N SER A 289 -10.87 -9.72 25.73
CA SER A 289 -11.58 -10.58 26.66
C SER A 289 -12.17 -9.59 27.63
N THR A 290 -13.47 -9.54 27.73
CA THR A 290 -14.06 -9.12 28.99
C THR A 290 -13.21 -9.92 29.96
N GLN A 291 -12.26 -9.25 30.61
CA GLN A 291 -11.52 -9.85 31.69
C GLN A 291 -12.63 -10.37 32.59
N LYS A 292 -12.89 -11.69 32.52
CA LYS A 292 -13.65 -12.32 33.55
C LYS A 292 -12.89 -11.89 34.77
N GLU A 293 -13.54 -11.08 35.59
CA GLU A 293 -13.00 -10.64 36.84
C GLU A 293 -12.57 -11.92 37.57
N ILE A 294 -11.24 -12.18 37.52
CA ILE A 294 -10.71 -13.38 38.20
C ILE A 294 -10.85 -13.02 39.68
N LYS A 295 -11.85 -13.59 40.29
CA LYS A 295 -12.02 -13.48 41.75
C LYS A 295 -10.93 -14.33 42.38
N PHE A 296 -9.92 -13.68 42.90
CA PHE A 296 -8.95 -14.34 43.79
C PHE A 296 -9.61 -14.57 45.14
N ILE A 297 -9.62 -15.83 45.56
CA ILE A 297 -10.03 -16.19 46.89
C ILE A 297 -8.78 -16.65 47.65
N THR A 298 -8.48 -16.01 48.76
CA THR A 298 -7.41 -16.48 49.66
C THR A 298 -7.94 -17.58 50.51
N ILE A 299 -7.41 -18.78 50.33
CA ILE A 299 -7.76 -19.99 51.12
C ILE A 299 -6.62 -20.19 52.12
N LEU A 300 -6.95 -20.29 53.39
CA LEU A 300 -6.00 -20.55 54.47
C LEU A 300 -5.88 -22.04 54.85
N ASP A 301 -6.89 -22.86 54.55
CA ASP A 301 -6.87 -24.31 54.74
C ASP A 301 -6.93 -25.00 53.39
N PRO A 302 -5.93 -25.83 53.00
CA PRO A 302 -5.95 -26.59 51.75
C PRO A 302 -7.19 -27.48 51.55
N LYS A 303 -7.92 -27.82 52.59
CA LYS A 303 -9.16 -28.59 52.53
C LYS A 303 -10.34 -27.82 51.95
N GLU A 304 -10.23 -26.49 51.82
CA GLU A 304 -11.25 -25.63 51.25
C GLU A 304 -11.11 -25.54 49.70
N ILE A 305 -10.07 -26.15 49.12
CA ILE A 305 -9.89 -26.21 47.64
C ILE A 305 -10.91 -27.21 47.10
N GLU A 306 -11.79 -26.73 46.21
CA GLU A 306 -12.75 -27.58 45.52
C GLU A 306 -12.06 -28.65 44.68
N ASP A 307 -12.52 -29.88 44.72
CA ASP A 307 -11.96 -30.97 43.93
C ASP A 307 -12.33 -30.82 42.45
N THR A 308 -11.34 -30.65 41.58
CA THR A 308 -11.48 -30.51 40.13
C THR A 308 -10.55 -31.44 39.39
N ASP A 309 -10.90 -31.84 38.17
CA ASP A 309 -10.10 -32.75 37.33
C ASP A 309 -8.76 -32.15 36.85
N THR A 310 -8.59 -30.81 36.96
CA THR A 310 -7.41 -30.12 36.44
C THR A 310 -7.05 -28.93 37.32
N TYR A 311 -5.80 -28.86 37.76
CA TYR A 311 -5.24 -27.75 38.51
C TYR A 311 -4.09 -27.10 37.78
N ALA A 312 -4.00 -25.77 37.84
CA ALA A 312 -2.79 -25.03 37.52
C ALA A 312 -2.32 -24.38 38.82
N TYR A 313 -1.06 -24.58 39.20
CA TYR A 313 -0.53 -23.99 40.41
C TYR A 313 0.71 -23.13 40.13
N TYR A 314 0.89 -22.10 40.96
CA TYR A 314 2.07 -21.27 41.04
C TYR A 314 2.53 -21.20 42.49
N MET A 315 3.84 -21.33 42.70
CA MET A 315 4.43 -21.23 44.03
C MET A 315 5.36 -20.04 44.09
N GLU A 316 5.26 -19.22 45.12
CA GLU A 316 6.12 -18.10 45.37
C GLU A 316 7.02 -18.40 46.57
N GLY A 317 8.32 -18.19 46.44
CA GLY A 317 9.32 -18.38 47.47
C GLY A 317 9.87 -17.06 47.98
N ASP A 318 10.41 -17.07 49.20
CA ASP A 318 11.01 -15.90 49.84
C ASP A 318 12.44 -15.57 49.35
N LYS A 319 12.97 -16.38 48.39
CA LYS A 319 14.30 -16.18 47.78
C LYS A 319 14.30 -16.52 46.32
N GLU A 320 15.21 -15.92 45.55
CA GLU A 320 15.42 -16.19 44.13
C GLU A 320 15.88 -17.63 43.87
N ASN A 321 16.69 -18.21 44.77
CA ASN A 321 17.09 -19.59 44.66
C ASN A 321 16.04 -20.52 45.29
N TYR A 322 15.26 -21.19 44.46
CA TYR A 322 14.14 -22.04 44.87
C TYR A 322 14.57 -23.24 45.72
N HIS A 323 15.85 -23.68 45.67
CA HIS A 323 16.34 -24.78 46.51
C HIS A 323 16.48 -24.37 48.00
N ASP A 324 16.67 -23.10 48.27
CA ASP A 324 16.84 -22.56 49.61
C ASP A 324 15.68 -21.65 50.06
N ALA A 325 14.63 -21.59 49.27
CA ALA A 325 13.47 -20.74 49.52
C ALA A 325 12.40 -21.47 50.35
N ASN A 326 11.75 -20.74 51.22
CA ASN A 326 10.51 -21.18 51.81
C ASN A 326 9.33 -20.77 50.96
N ILE A 327 8.33 -21.58 50.83
CA ILE A 327 7.10 -21.24 50.11
C ILE A 327 6.34 -20.22 50.96
N VAL A 328 6.12 -19.03 50.41
CA VAL A 328 5.36 -17.95 51.07
C VAL A 328 3.94 -17.83 50.55
N GLY A 329 3.67 -18.40 49.37
CA GLY A 329 2.35 -18.40 48.77
C GLY A 329 2.22 -19.47 47.69
N MET A 330 1.00 -19.96 47.47
CA MET A 330 0.65 -20.84 46.39
C MET A 330 -0.70 -20.39 45.79
N GLY A 331 -0.73 -20.24 44.48
CA GLY A 331 -1.97 -20.08 43.70
C GLY A 331 -2.36 -21.39 43.04
N VAL A 332 -3.64 -21.73 43.06
CA VAL A 332 -4.23 -22.92 42.42
C VAL A 332 -5.31 -22.48 41.43
#